data_63877d16c1f91a5b630dc4f75b7336c6
#
_entry.id   63877d16c1f91a5b630dc4f75b7336c6
#
_cell.length_a   1.000
_cell.length_b   1.000
_cell.length_c   1.000
_cell.angle_alpha   90.00
_cell.angle_beta   90.00
_cell.angle_gamma   90.00
#
_symmetry.space_group_name_H-M   'P 1'
#
loop_
_entity.id
_entity.type
_entity.pdbx_description
1 polymer ?
#
loop_
_entity_poly.entity_id
_entity_poly.type
_entity_poly.pdbx_seq_one_letter_code
_entity_poly.pdbx_strand_id
1 'polypeptide(L)'
;VLFVRNGKEGVAGEVSGKKSVGRVLELLREHAEKRWKLVGHRVMVVGMPNVGKSTLLNALRAAGTGKGRVARTGAQPGVTRKVGSGVKVIPGEDDNVGVAGEKAGGGVGGGVYVLDTPGVFIPYVPDAHAMMKLALCGSVKDTIIPPVMLADYLLFHMNLHSPELYSEYVPGPTNDIVELLECMARKTGRLGKGGVVDHEAAALWMVQKWRQGMMGRFGLDQVEEGALEARKREEEEGGQPSMNQARKAERERRRARGRARGEK
;
A
#
# COMPACT_ATOMS: atom_id res chain seq x y z
N VAL A 1 -15.08 -10.73 5.78
CA VAL A 1 -13.91 -9.87 5.57
C VAL A 1 -13.16 -9.73 6.88
N LEU A 2 -11.85 -9.86 6.87
CA LEU A 2 -10.99 -9.68 8.03
C LEU A 2 -10.04 -8.51 7.78
N PHE A 3 -10.09 -7.50 8.64
CA PHE A 3 -9.13 -6.40 8.62
C PHE A 3 -7.91 -6.76 9.45
N VAL A 4 -6.72 -6.66 8.85
CA VAL A 4 -5.45 -7.01 9.48
C VAL A 4 -4.57 -5.77 9.55
N ARG A 5 -4.09 -5.47 10.75
CA ARG A 5 -3.08 -4.43 10.97
C ARG A 5 -1.73 -5.08 11.22
N ASN A 6 -0.72 -4.64 10.51
CA ASN A 6 0.65 -5.07 10.70
C ASN A 6 1.50 -3.87 11.10
N GLY A 7 1.78 -3.70 12.39
CA GLY A 7 2.55 -2.57 12.90
C GLY A 7 2.81 -2.68 14.40
N LYS A 8 3.72 -1.85 14.91
CA LYS A 8 4.01 -1.72 16.34
C LYS A 8 2.80 -1.12 17.07
N GLU A 9 2.58 -1.54 18.30
CA GLU A 9 1.56 -1.02 19.20
C GLU A 9 1.67 0.51 19.31
N GLY A 10 0.57 1.20 19.10
CA GLY A 10 0.45 2.63 19.34
C GLY A 10 -1.02 3.02 19.43
N VAL A 11 -1.38 3.63 20.52
CA VAL A 11 -2.69 4.16 20.95
C VAL A 11 -3.60 3.13 21.63
N ALA A 12 -3.98 3.44 22.87
CA ALA A 12 -4.90 2.66 23.68
C ALA A 12 -6.25 2.48 22.97
N GLY A 13 -6.68 1.20 22.82
CA GLY A 13 -7.97 0.83 22.21
C GLY A 13 -7.89 0.14 20.85
N GLU A 14 -6.73 0.13 20.18
CA GLU A 14 -6.59 -0.54 18.88
C GLU A 14 -6.15 -2.01 19.02
N VAL A 15 -6.71 -2.88 18.18
CA VAL A 15 -6.33 -4.29 18.11
C VAL A 15 -4.86 -4.40 17.72
N SER A 16 -4.04 -4.96 18.62
CA SER A 16 -2.60 -5.16 18.39
C SER A 16 -2.34 -5.90 17.08
N GLY A 17 -1.33 -5.46 16.32
CA GLY A 17 -0.94 -6.11 15.08
C GLY A 17 -0.64 -7.59 15.24
N LYS A 18 -0.14 -8.03 16.40
CA LYS A 18 0.05 -9.44 16.73
C LYS A 18 -1.25 -10.21 16.81
N LYS A 19 -2.32 -9.64 17.40
CA LYS A 19 -3.65 -10.26 17.48
C LYS A 19 -4.28 -10.44 16.10
N SER A 20 -4.16 -9.46 15.22
CA SER A 20 -4.72 -9.56 13.87
C SER A 20 -3.96 -10.57 12.98
N VAL A 21 -2.64 -10.66 13.09
CA VAL A 21 -1.83 -11.69 12.40
C VAL A 21 -2.17 -13.08 12.93
N GLY A 22 -2.34 -13.22 14.26
CA GLY A 22 -2.79 -14.48 14.89
C GLY A 22 -4.14 -14.94 14.33
N ARG A 23 -5.10 -14.03 14.19
CA ARG A 23 -6.42 -14.35 13.63
C ARG A 23 -6.37 -14.84 12.17
N VAL A 24 -5.45 -14.27 11.36
CA VAL A 24 -5.22 -14.80 9.99
C VAL A 24 -4.70 -16.24 10.05
N LEU A 25 -3.73 -16.52 10.92
CA LEU A 25 -3.18 -17.88 11.07
C LEU A 25 -4.25 -18.88 11.53
N GLU A 26 -5.11 -18.48 12.47
CA GLU A 26 -6.25 -19.31 12.91
C GLU A 26 -7.17 -19.66 11.74
N LEU A 27 -7.59 -18.67 10.96
CA LEU A 27 -8.45 -18.91 9.79
C LEU A 27 -7.78 -19.79 8.73
N LEU A 28 -6.49 -19.60 8.50
CA LEU A 28 -5.71 -20.45 7.60
C LEU A 28 -5.63 -21.88 8.10
N ARG A 29 -5.47 -22.07 9.41
CA ARG A 29 -5.45 -23.38 10.07
C ARG A 29 -6.79 -24.07 9.96
N GLU A 30 -7.89 -23.40 10.36
CA GLU A 30 -9.24 -23.93 10.24
C GLU A 30 -9.58 -24.34 8.79
N HIS A 31 -9.16 -23.53 7.81
CA HIS A 31 -9.40 -23.86 6.40
C HIS A 31 -8.59 -25.08 5.96
N ALA A 32 -7.35 -25.20 6.41
CA ALA A 32 -6.46 -26.32 6.09
C ALA A 32 -6.91 -27.63 6.76
N GLU A 33 -7.40 -27.57 8.00
CA GLU A 33 -7.96 -28.70 8.73
C GLU A 33 -9.24 -29.22 8.05
N LYS A 34 -10.16 -28.33 7.66
CA LYS A 34 -11.41 -28.70 6.95
C LYS A 34 -11.17 -29.36 5.59
N ARG A 35 -10.02 -29.09 4.98
CA ARG A 35 -9.65 -29.58 3.64
C ARG A 35 -8.27 -30.26 3.66
N TRP A 36 -8.07 -31.19 4.58
CA TRP A 36 -6.80 -31.85 4.78
C TRP A 36 -6.12 -32.29 3.47
N LYS A 37 -4.86 -31.92 3.27
CA LYS A 37 -4.04 -32.26 2.10
C LYS A 37 -2.63 -32.62 2.50
N LEU A 38 -2.17 -33.80 2.05
CA LEU A 38 -0.80 -34.26 2.28
C LEU A 38 0.26 -33.31 1.69
N VAL A 39 -0.01 -32.73 0.50
CA VAL A 39 0.90 -31.81 -0.21
C VAL A 39 0.90 -30.40 0.39
N GLY A 40 0.01 -30.16 1.38
CA GLY A 40 -0.18 -28.84 2.00
C GLY A 40 -1.04 -27.89 1.17
N HIS A 41 -1.26 -26.71 1.73
CA HIS A 41 -2.09 -25.65 1.16
C HIS A 41 -1.24 -24.51 0.64
N ARG A 42 -1.60 -23.97 -0.51
CA ARG A 42 -0.98 -22.77 -1.08
C ARG A 42 -1.96 -21.60 -1.03
N VAL A 43 -1.53 -20.51 -0.43
CA VAL A 43 -2.28 -19.26 -0.30
C VAL A 43 -1.50 -18.17 -0.99
N MET A 44 -2.18 -17.31 -1.71
CA MET A 44 -1.56 -16.22 -2.47
C MET A 44 -1.92 -14.88 -1.82
N VAL A 45 -0.92 -14.01 -1.63
CA VAL A 45 -1.11 -12.62 -1.21
C VAL A 45 -1.08 -11.73 -2.43
N VAL A 46 -2.21 -11.09 -2.74
CA VAL A 46 -2.38 -10.23 -3.92
C VAL A 46 -2.73 -8.81 -3.47
N GLY A 47 -2.32 -7.81 -4.24
CA GLY A 47 -2.67 -6.41 -4.01
C GLY A 47 -1.70 -5.46 -4.68
N MET A 48 -1.97 -4.16 -4.57
CA MET A 48 -1.16 -3.10 -5.16
C MET A 48 0.29 -3.08 -4.63
N PRO A 49 1.22 -2.42 -5.34
CA PRO A 49 2.57 -2.22 -4.83
C PRO A 49 2.56 -1.49 -3.48
N ASN A 50 3.53 -1.78 -2.64
CA ASN A 50 3.83 -1.11 -1.37
C ASN A 50 2.71 -1.09 -0.31
N VAL A 51 1.69 -1.93 -0.42
CA VAL A 51 0.60 -2.07 0.57
C VAL A 51 0.93 -3.03 1.73
N GLY A 52 2.16 -3.48 1.83
CA GLY A 52 2.62 -4.33 2.95
C GLY A 52 2.48 -5.83 2.75
N LYS A 53 2.28 -6.34 1.52
CA LYS A 53 2.17 -7.80 1.22
C LYS A 53 3.33 -8.61 1.79
N SER A 54 4.55 -8.27 1.42
CA SER A 54 5.77 -8.96 1.90
C SER A 54 5.98 -8.78 3.41
N THR A 55 5.54 -7.67 3.97
CA THR A 55 5.57 -7.42 5.42
C THR A 55 4.60 -8.34 6.15
N LEU A 56 3.38 -8.50 5.62
CA LEU A 56 2.38 -9.42 6.15
C LEU A 56 2.89 -10.87 6.09
N LEU A 57 3.47 -11.29 4.96
CA LEU A 57 4.05 -12.62 4.82
C LEU A 57 5.14 -12.89 5.87
N ASN A 58 6.05 -11.94 6.08
CA ASN A 58 7.10 -12.06 7.11
C ASN A 58 6.50 -12.15 8.52
N ALA A 59 5.43 -11.40 8.82
CA ALA A 59 4.75 -11.45 10.10
C ALA A 59 4.03 -12.78 10.32
N LEU A 60 3.34 -13.31 9.31
CA LEU A 60 2.69 -14.63 9.35
C LEU A 60 3.72 -15.73 9.59
N ARG A 61 4.88 -15.68 8.89
CA ARG A 61 5.95 -16.64 9.08
C ARG A 61 6.53 -16.59 10.50
N ALA A 62 6.83 -15.39 10.99
CA ALA A 62 7.39 -15.24 12.34
C ALA A 62 6.41 -15.74 13.41
N ALA A 63 5.11 -15.42 13.28
CA ALA A 63 4.09 -15.85 14.24
C ALA A 63 3.74 -17.34 14.13
N GLY A 64 3.76 -17.94 12.94
CA GLY A 64 3.34 -19.32 12.74
C GLY A 64 4.46 -20.35 12.81
N THR A 65 5.72 -19.96 12.53
CA THR A 65 6.86 -20.90 12.53
C THR A 65 8.03 -20.48 13.43
N GLY A 66 7.97 -19.28 14.04
CA GLY A 66 9.10 -18.71 14.80
C GLY A 66 10.31 -18.31 13.95
N LYS A 67 10.26 -18.45 12.62
CA LYS A 67 11.39 -18.22 11.72
C LYS A 67 11.48 -16.75 11.29
N GLY A 68 12.70 -16.28 11.05
CA GLY A 68 12.99 -14.91 10.63
C GLY A 68 12.45 -14.53 9.26
N ARG A 69 12.70 -13.28 8.85
CA ARG A 69 12.24 -12.70 7.58
C ARG A 69 12.85 -13.40 6.37
N VAL A 70 12.06 -13.56 5.31
CA VAL A 70 12.46 -14.16 4.03
C VAL A 70 12.14 -13.25 2.87
N ALA A 71 10.97 -12.62 2.87
CA ALA A 71 10.60 -11.69 1.82
C ALA A 71 11.31 -10.35 2.03
N ARG A 72 11.91 -9.82 0.95
CA ARG A 72 12.51 -8.49 0.94
C ARG A 72 11.40 -7.46 1.05
N THR A 73 11.54 -6.55 1.99
CA THR A 73 10.63 -5.41 2.17
C THR A 73 11.38 -4.13 1.86
N GLY A 74 10.72 -3.19 1.18
CA GLY A 74 11.28 -1.88 0.88
C GLY A 74 10.19 -0.82 0.80
N ALA A 75 10.57 0.45 0.94
CA ALA A 75 9.64 1.59 0.89
C ALA A 75 9.23 1.96 -0.55
N GLN A 76 9.92 1.41 -1.57
CA GLN A 76 9.64 1.71 -2.97
C GLN A 76 8.85 0.58 -3.66
N PRO A 77 7.99 0.91 -4.63
CA PRO A 77 7.26 -0.09 -5.41
C PRO A 77 8.21 -0.91 -6.30
N GLY A 78 7.86 -2.20 -6.53
CA GLY A 78 8.62 -3.09 -7.42
C GLY A 78 9.77 -3.85 -6.76
N VAL A 79 9.82 -3.94 -5.44
CA VAL A 79 10.80 -4.77 -4.71
C VAL A 79 10.59 -6.25 -5.01
N THR A 80 9.35 -6.73 -5.01
CA THR A 80 8.98 -8.08 -5.42
C THR A 80 8.73 -8.11 -6.93
N ARG A 81 9.60 -8.79 -7.68
CA ARG A 81 9.55 -8.82 -9.16
C ARG A 81 9.00 -10.12 -9.74
N LYS A 82 9.03 -11.19 -8.98
CA LYS A 82 8.56 -12.53 -9.40
C LYS A 82 7.72 -13.13 -8.28
N VAL A 83 6.79 -14.01 -8.64
CA VAL A 83 6.09 -14.84 -7.66
C VAL A 83 7.13 -15.70 -6.95
N GLY A 84 7.23 -15.55 -5.65
CA GLY A 84 8.18 -16.28 -4.84
C GLY A 84 7.81 -17.77 -4.73
N SER A 85 8.81 -18.61 -4.38
CA SER A 85 8.53 -19.94 -3.87
C SER A 85 7.70 -19.81 -2.59
N GLY A 86 6.72 -20.71 -2.39
CA GLY A 86 5.86 -20.68 -1.21
C GLY A 86 6.67 -20.65 0.09
N VAL A 87 6.36 -19.69 0.93
CA VAL A 87 6.96 -19.55 2.27
C VAL A 87 6.05 -20.25 3.28
N LYS A 88 6.56 -21.26 3.96
CA LYS A 88 5.81 -21.99 4.99
C LYS A 88 5.47 -21.04 6.15
N VAL A 89 4.18 -20.92 6.48
CA VAL A 89 3.66 -20.10 7.58
C VAL A 89 2.97 -20.93 8.66
N ILE A 90 2.49 -22.13 8.33
CA ILE A 90 2.01 -23.11 9.29
C ILE A 90 2.76 -24.42 9.01
N PRO A 91 3.37 -25.05 10.03
CA PRO A 91 4.08 -26.31 9.87
C PRO A 91 3.16 -27.44 9.41
N GLY A 92 3.70 -28.44 8.72
CA GLY A 92 3.03 -29.72 8.48
C GLY A 92 3.12 -30.63 9.70
N GLU A 93 2.35 -31.72 9.67
CA GLU A 93 2.38 -32.73 10.73
C GLU A 93 3.77 -33.37 10.88
N ASP A 94 4.45 -33.61 9.76
CA ASP A 94 5.81 -34.22 9.74
C ASP A 94 6.91 -33.24 10.19
N ASP A 95 6.71 -31.95 10.13
CA ASP A 95 7.70 -30.94 10.52
C ASP A 95 7.88 -30.85 12.06
N ASN A 96 6.96 -31.40 12.82
CA ASN A 96 6.92 -31.33 14.30
C ASN A 96 7.60 -32.50 15.02
N VAL A 97 8.30 -33.34 14.29
CA VAL A 97 9.12 -34.41 14.90
C VAL A 97 10.44 -33.79 15.38
N GLY A 98 10.39 -33.09 16.51
CA GLY A 98 11.59 -32.64 17.21
C GLY A 98 12.34 -33.83 17.78
N VAL A 99 13.67 -33.74 17.91
CA VAL A 99 14.64 -34.74 18.41
C VAL A 99 14.30 -35.26 19.82
N ALA A 100 13.25 -34.79 20.48
CA ALA A 100 12.84 -35.18 21.84
C ALA A 100 11.42 -35.77 21.97
N GLY A 101 10.74 -36.13 20.86
CA GLY A 101 9.44 -36.81 20.97
C GLY A 101 8.27 -35.96 21.50
N GLU A 102 8.47 -34.71 21.82
CA GLU A 102 7.41 -33.80 22.19
C GLU A 102 6.78 -33.19 20.92
N LYS A 103 5.51 -33.48 20.70
CA LYS A 103 4.70 -32.83 19.66
C LYS A 103 4.56 -31.34 20.00
N ALA A 104 5.45 -30.51 19.50
CA ALA A 104 5.26 -29.05 19.53
C ALA A 104 4.07 -28.69 18.64
N GLY A 105 2.93 -28.51 19.27
CA GLY A 105 1.65 -27.97 18.84
C GLY A 105 1.33 -27.87 17.33
N GLY A 106 0.47 -28.78 16.85
CA GLY A 106 -0.52 -28.46 15.84
C GLY A 106 -0.07 -28.16 14.42
N GLY A 107 0.72 -29.06 13.79
CA GLY A 107 0.87 -29.06 12.33
C GLY A 107 -0.41 -29.49 11.62
N VAL A 108 -0.63 -29.08 10.37
CA VAL A 108 -1.82 -29.43 9.58
C VAL A 108 -1.38 -30.02 8.24
N GLY A 109 -1.63 -31.32 8.05
CA GLY A 109 -1.29 -32.05 6.82
C GLY A 109 0.12 -31.73 6.33
N GLY A 110 0.34 -31.35 5.08
CA GLY A 110 1.62 -30.90 4.53
C GLY A 110 1.99 -29.44 4.85
N GLY A 111 1.21 -28.76 5.71
CA GLY A 111 1.42 -27.36 6.09
C GLY A 111 0.77 -26.33 5.18
N VAL A 112 0.93 -25.04 5.53
CA VAL A 112 0.41 -23.92 4.74
C VAL A 112 1.55 -23.05 4.24
N TYR A 113 1.56 -22.81 2.94
CA TYR A 113 2.55 -22.02 2.24
C TYR A 113 1.92 -20.76 1.67
N VAL A 114 2.51 -19.60 1.93
CA VAL A 114 2.09 -18.32 1.37
C VAL A 114 3.02 -17.92 0.23
N LEU A 115 2.41 -17.58 -0.91
CA LEU A 115 3.10 -17.07 -2.10
C LEU A 115 3.04 -15.54 -2.08
N ASP A 116 4.21 -14.88 -2.06
CA ASP A 116 4.30 -13.43 -2.28
C ASP A 116 4.23 -13.13 -3.78
N THR A 117 3.39 -12.17 -4.15
CA THR A 117 3.22 -11.77 -5.55
C THR A 117 3.72 -10.34 -5.77
N PRO A 118 4.24 -10.04 -6.96
CA PRO A 118 4.46 -8.66 -7.37
C PRO A 118 3.20 -7.82 -7.19
N GLY A 119 3.37 -6.53 -6.93
CA GLY A 119 2.22 -5.62 -6.88
C GLY A 119 1.51 -5.59 -8.24
N VAL A 120 0.20 -5.81 -8.21
CA VAL A 120 -0.66 -5.63 -9.38
C VAL A 120 -1.14 -4.18 -9.38
N PHE A 121 -0.89 -3.48 -10.47
CA PHE A 121 -1.30 -2.10 -10.65
C PHE A 121 -2.16 -1.97 -11.89
N ILE A 122 -3.19 -1.12 -11.84
CA ILE A 122 -4.00 -0.82 -13.00
C ILE A 122 -3.11 -0.09 -14.01
N PRO A 123 -3.05 -0.52 -15.29
CA PRO A 123 -2.13 0.07 -16.28
C PRO A 123 -2.36 1.56 -16.51
N TYR A 124 -3.54 2.04 -16.21
CA TYR A 124 -3.96 3.42 -16.40
C TYR A 124 -4.88 3.89 -15.28
N VAL A 125 -4.54 5.03 -14.70
CA VAL A 125 -5.38 5.75 -13.74
C VAL A 125 -5.85 7.03 -14.43
N PRO A 126 -7.14 7.13 -14.80
CA PRO A 126 -7.65 8.26 -15.57
C PRO A 126 -7.74 9.55 -14.76
N ASP A 127 -7.93 9.42 -13.45
CA ASP A 127 -8.13 10.53 -12.54
C ASP A 127 -6.81 10.98 -11.89
N ALA A 128 -6.53 12.29 -11.99
CA ALA A 128 -5.34 12.89 -11.39
C ALA A 128 -5.37 12.80 -9.85
N HIS A 129 -6.53 12.96 -9.22
CA HIS A 129 -6.66 12.83 -7.77
C HIS A 129 -6.38 11.41 -7.30
N ALA A 130 -6.90 10.40 -8.00
CA ALA A 130 -6.58 9.01 -7.71
C ALA A 130 -5.08 8.72 -7.85
N MET A 131 -4.41 9.29 -8.86
CA MET A 131 -2.97 9.16 -9.05
C MET A 131 -2.21 9.82 -7.89
N MET A 132 -2.61 11.00 -7.43
CA MET A 132 -1.99 11.69 -6.28
C MET A 132 -2.16 10.88 -4.99
N LYS A 133 -3.34 10.32 -4.73
CA LYS A 133 -3.60 9.44 -3.57
C LYS A 133 -2.72 8.18 -3.61
N LEU A 134 -2.60 7.54 -4.76
CA LEU A 134 -1.74 6.37 -4.95
C LEU A 134 -0.26 6.70 -4.75
N ALA A 135 0.16 7.88 -5.20
CA ALA A 135 1.52 8.37 -4.97
C ALA A 135 1.76 8.67 -3.49
N LEU A 136 0.83 9.33 -2.79
CA LEU A 136 0.92 9.53 -1.34
C LEU A 136 1.07 8.20 -0.59
N CYS A 137 0.33 7.17 -0.97
CA CYS A 137 0.46 5.82 -0.39
C CYS A 137 1.77 5.09 -0.79
N GLY A 138 2.59 5.68 -1.65
CA GLY A 138 3.84 5.08 -2.13
C GLY A 138 3.62 3.91 -3.10
N SER A 139 2.43 3.76 -3.69
CA SER A 139 2.14 2.75 -4.71
C SER A 139 2.77 3.11 -6.05
N VAL A 140 3.11 4.37 -6.26
CA VAL A 140 3.81 4.93 -7.43
C VAL A 140 5.21 5.35 -7.00
N LYS A 141 6.18 5.34 -7.91
CA LYS A 141 7.55 5.80 -7.63
C LYS A 141 7.55 7.30 -7.36
N ASP A 142 8.27 7.71 -6.32
CA ASP A 142 8.37 9.12 -5.90
C ASP A 142 8.98 10.06 -6.97
N THR A 143 9.60 9.51 -8.02
CA THR A 143 10.17 10.27 -9.15
C THR A 143 9.15 10.64 -10.23
N ILE A 144 7.90 10.13 -10.17
CA ILE A 144 6.88 10.38 -11.21
C ILE A 144 6.16 11.70 -10.99
N ILE A 145 5.95 12.07 -9.74
CA ILE A 145 5.27 13.31 -9.34
C ILE A 145 6.28 14.19 -8.60
N PRO A 146 6.36 15.50 -8.92
CA PRO A 146 7.23 16.41 -8.20
C PRO A 146 6.94 16.38 -6.69
N PRO A 147 7.96 16.24 -5.83
CA PRO A 147 7.77 16.08 -4.39
C PRO A 147 6.98 17.22 -3.74
N VAL A 148 7.23 18.46 -4.17
CA VAL A 148 6.53 19.64 -3.65
C VAL A 148 5.04 19.60 -3.96
N MET A 149 4.65 19.19 -5.18
CA MET A 149 3.24 19.00 -5.56
C MET A 149 2.57 17.92 -4.72
N LEU A 150 3.28 16.83 -4.44
CA LEU A 150 2.75 15.75 -3.61
C LEU A 150 2.58 16.18 -2.15
N ALA A 151 3.50 16.99 -1.65
CA ALA A 151 3.42 17.59 -0.31
C ALA A 151 2.28 18.61 -0.20
N ASP A 152 2.05 19.41 -1.24
CA ASP A 152 0.93 20.36 -1.31
C ASP A 152 -0.41 19.63 -1.26
N TYR A 153 -0.56 18.56 -2.04
CA TYR A 153 -1.74 17.71 -1.99
C TYR A 153 -1.94 17.04 -0.62
N LEU A 154 -0.85 16.66 0.06
CA LEU A 154 -0.91 16.16 1.43
C LEU A 154 -1.37 17.26 2.40
N LEU A 155 -0.84 18.49 2.29
CA LEU A 155 -1.25 19.63 3.11
C LEU A 155 -2.74 19.91 2.98
N PHE A 156 -3.29 19.88 1.75
CA PHE A 156 -4.72 19.98 1.51
C PHE A 156 -5.51 18.95 2.33
N HIS A 157 -5.13 17.67 2.28
CA HIS A 157 -5.78 16.63 3.06
C HIS A 157 -5.60 16.81 4.58
N MET A 158 -4.44 17.27 5.04
CA MET A 158 -4.23 17.56 6.45
C MET A 158 -5.14 18.70 6.93
N ASN A 159 -5.31 19.74 6.13
CA ASN A 159 -6.23 20.84 6.45
C ASN A 159 -7.70 20.42 6.48
N LEU A 160 -8.11 19.45 5.66
CA LEU A 160 -9.45 18.87 5.71
C LEU A 160 -9.71 18.08 7.02
N HIS A 161 -8.67 17.47 7.58
CA HIS A 161 -8.81 16.65 8.79
C HIS A 161 -8.54 17.44 10.07
N SER A 162 -7.35 18.01 10.21
CA SER A 162 -6.95 18.85 11.32
C SER A 162 -5.64 19.57 11.00
N PRO A 163 -5.62 20.90 10.98
CA PRO A 163 -4.39 21.68 10.84
C PRO A 163 -3.38 21.46 11.97
N GLU A 164 -3.82 20.93 13.12
CA GLU A 164 -2.95 20.62 14.26
C GLU A 164 -1.86 19.58 13.93
N LEU A 165 -2.06 18.78 12.87
CA LEU A 165 -1.13 17.72 12.46
C LEU A 165 0.27 18.24 12.09
N TYR A 166 0.39 19.51 11.74
CA TYR A 166 1.67 20.16 11.42
C TYR A 166 1.99 21.39 12.30
N SER A 167 1.20 21.62 13.38
CA SER A 167 1.36 22.75 14.31
C SER A 167 2.74 22.80 14.95
N GLU A 168 3.46 21.69 15.02
CA GLU A 168 4.84 21.61 15.45
C GLU A 168 5.78 22.48 14.59
N TYR A 169 5.46 22.69 13.31
CA TYR A 169 6.31 23.36 12.31
C TYR A 169 5.88 24.82 12.08
N VAL A 170 4.58 25.07 12.01
CA VAL A 170 3.99 26.39 11.76
C VAL A 170 2.96 26.70 12.84
N PRO A 171 2.96 27.91 13.41
CA PRO A 171 2.13 28.24 14.57
C PRO A 171 0.62 28.34 14.28
N GLY A 172 0.19 28.23 13.03
CA GLY A 172 -1.23 28.33 12.64
C GLY A 172 -1.54 27.58 11.35
N PRO A 173 -2.83 27.48 10.98
CA PRO A 173 -3.23 26.89 9.71
C PRO A 173 -2.65 27.68 8.54
N THR A 174 -2.08 26.97 7.58
CA THR A 174 -1.58 27.56 6.32
C THR A 174 -2.04 26.73 5.12
N ASN A 175 -2.27 27.40 3.99
CA ASN A 175 -2.45 26.76 2.68
C ASN A 175 -1.23 26.97 1.79
N ASP A 176 -0.18 27.65 2.30
CA ASP A 176 1.07 27.85 1.57
C ASP A 176 2.04 26.72 1.88
N ILE A 177 2.21 25.83 0.88
CA ILE A 177 3.14 24.73 1.00
C ILE A 177 4.59 25.20 1.11
N VAL A 178 4.95 26.33 0.50
CA VAL A 178 6.34 26.84 0.53
C VAL A 178 6.68 27.27 1.94
N GLU A 179 5.78 28.03 2.59
CA GLU A 179 5.93 28.44 3.99
C GLU A 179 6.14 27.23 4.92
N LEU A 180 5.27 26.22 4.79
CA LEU A 180 5.35 24.99 5.61
C LEU A 180 6.69 24.26 5.37
N LEU A 181 7.10 24.09 4.11
CA LEU A 181 8.34 23.39 3.77
C LEU A 181 9.58 24.15 4.24
N GLU A 182 9.58 25.48 4.19
CA GLU A 182 10.67 26.28 4.74
C GLU A 182 10.82 26.10 6.25
N CYS A 183 9.72 26.18 6.99
CA CYS A 183 9.72 25.95 8.43
C CYS A 183 10.19 24.53 8.77
N MET A 184 9.68 23.52 8.04
CA MET A 184 10.11 22.14 8.20
C MET A 184 11.60 21.94 7.88
N ALA A 185 12.09 22.52 6.78
CA ALA A 185 13.47 22.39 6.37
C ALA A 185 14.43 22.98 7.41
N ARG A 186 14.11 24.17 7.91
CA ARG A 186 14.91 24.84 8.96
C ARG A 186 14.92 24.02 10.26
N LYS A 187 13.76 23.52 10.69
CA LYS A 187 13.64 22.72 11.93
C LYS A 187 14.32 21.36 11.81
N THR A 188 14.32 20.75 10.62
CA THR A 188 14.85 19.39 10.40
C THR A 188 16.24 19.36 9.77
N GLY A 189 16.84 20.54 9.52
CA GLY A 189 18.18 20.66 8.95
C GLY A 189 18.30 20.27 7.47
N ARG A 190 17.21 20.37 6.70
CA ARG A 190 17.21 20.08 5.26
C ARG A 190 17.57 21.33 4.46
N LEU A 191 18.83 21.67 4.58
CA LEU A 191 19.43 22.84 3.94
C LEU A 191 20.47 22.38 2.93
N GLY A 192 20.48 23.00 1.76
CA GLY A 192 21.50 22.84 0.75
C GLY A 192 22.75 23.63 1.05
N LYS A 193 23.66 23.72 0.09
CA LYS A 193 24.89 24.48 0.19
C LYS A 193 24.59 25.97 0.48
N GLY A 194 25.28 26.53 1.45
CA GLY A 194 25.06 27.93 1.85
C GLY A 194 23.86 28.21 2.73
N GLY A 195 23.21 27.15 3.30
CA GLY A 195 22.05 27.31 4.17
C GLY A 195 20.73 27.58 3.43
N VAL A 196 20.72 27.39 2.11
CA VAL A 196 19.51 27.54 1.28
C VAL A 196 18.57 26.40 1.56
N VAL A 197 17.26 26.68 1.68
CA VAL A 197 16.22 25.68 1.93
C VAL A 197 16.11 24.73 0.74
N ASP A 198 16.13 23.42 1.02
CA ASP A 198 15.88 22.37 0.04
C ASP A 198 14.41 21.93 0.14
N HIS A 199 13.54 22.55 -0.65
CA HIS A 199 12.10 22.27 -0.65
C HIS A 199 11.78 20.84 -1.10
N GLU A 200 12.56 20.27 -2.04
CA GLU A 200 12.32 18.89 -2.50
C GLU A 200 12.66 17.88 -1.41
N ALA A 201 13.79 18.06 -0.74
CA ALA A 201 14.18 17.19 0.37
C ALA A 201 13.21 17.33 1.56
N ALA A 202 12.71 18.54 1.84
CA ALA A 202 11.70 18.77 2.88
C ALA A 202 10.35 18.11 2.52
N ALA A 203 9.90 18.23 1.28
CA ALA A 203 8.68 17.64 0.77
C ALA A 203 8.71 16.11 0.82
N LEU A 204 9.80 15.49 0.34
CA LEU A 204 9.98 14.04 0.44
C LEU A 204 9.96 13.57 1.90
N TRP A 205 10.59 14.31 2.78
CA TRP A 205 10.59 13.99 4.20
C TRP A 205 9.20 14.08 4.82
N MET A 206 8.44 15.13 4.51
CA MET A 206 7.07 15.32 4.96
C MET A 206 6.18 14.13 4.55
N VAL A 207 6.20 13.76 3.26
CA VAL A 207 5.45 12.62 2.74
C VAL A 207 5.88 11.30 3.40
N GLN A 208 7.18 11.09 3.61
CA GLN A 208 7.69 9.88 4.28
C GLN A 208 7.26 9.82 5.75
N LYS A 209 7.27 10.94 6.48
CA LYS A 209 6.79 11.02 7.86
C LYS A 209 5.31 10.70 7.97
N TRP A 210 4.50 11.23 7.06
CA TRP A 210 3.09 10.89 7.00
C TRP A 210 2.87 9.40 6.70
N ARG A 211 3.56 8.82 5.73
CA ARG A 211 3.50 7.36 5.44
C ARG A 211 3.87 6.50 6.66
N GLN A 212 4.73 6.99 7.54
CA GLN A 212 5.08 6.33 8.79
C GLN A 212 4.03 6.52 9.89
N GLY A 213 3.02 7.37 9.65
CA GLY A 213 1.98 7.70 10.61
C GLY A 213 2.41 8.68 11.71
N MET A 214 3.52 9.41 11.50
CA MET A 214 4.05 10.40 12.45
C MET A 214 3.41 11.78 12.30
N MET A 215 2.66 12.01 11.22
CA MET A 215 1.93 13.25 10.95
C MET A 215 0.43 12.97 10.82
N GLY A 216 -0.10 12.21 11.76
CA GLY A 216 -1.50 11.79 11.77
C GLY A 216 -1.79 10.55 10.90
N ARG A 217 -2.97 9.99 11.10
CA ARG A 217 -3.47 8.82 10.37
C ARG A 217 -4.90 9.09 9.97
N PHE A 218 -5.12 9.29 8.71
CA PHE A 218 -6.44 9.55 8.14
C PHE A 218 -6.56 8.85 6.77
N GLY A 219 -7.80 8.58 6.36
CA GLY A 219 -8.11 8.05 5.04
C GLY A 219 -8.08 9.16 4.00
N LEU A 220 -7.59 8.85 2.80
CA LEU A 220 -7.62 9.77 1.67
C LEU A 220 -8.94 9.71 0.90
N ASP A 221 -9.72 8.65 1.10
CA ASP A 221 -11.04 8.47 0.51
C ASP A 221 -12.11 8.60 1.57
N GLN A 222 -13.24 9.21 1.19
CA GLN A 222 -14.46 9.16 1.99
C GLN A 222 -15.09 7.79 1.78
N VAL A 223 -15.13 6.98 2.83
CA VAL A 223 -15.76 5.65 2.80
C VAL A 223 -17.14 5.79 3.41
N GLU A 224 -18.11 6.22 2.62
CA GLU A 224 -19.51 6.29 3.00
C GLU A 224 -20.23 4.99 2.62
N GLU A 225 -21.31 4.69 3.33
CA GLU A 225 -22.19 3.58 2.99
C GLU A 225 -22.80 3.83 1.60
N GLY A 226 -22.59 2.88 0.66
CA GLY A 226 -23.02 3.05 -0.74
C GLY A 226 -21.98 3.65 -1.69
N ALA A 227 -20.84 4.15 -1.21
CA ALA A 227 -19.79 4.72 -2.09
C ALA A 227 -19.25 3.69 -3.10
N LEU A 228 -19.20 2.42 -2.71
CA LEU A 228 -18.76 1.33 -3.59
C LEU A 228 -19.77 1.04 -4.69
N GLU A 229 -21.08 1.07 -4.36
CA GLU A 229 -22.15 0.90 -5.32
C GLU A 229 -22.27 2.08 -6.28
N ALA A 230 -22.11 3.31 -5.78
CA ALA A 230 -22.07 4.52 -6.60
C ALA A 230 -20.94 4.42 -7.63
N ARG A 231 -19.75 4.04 -7.20
CA ARG A 231 -18.59 3.89 -8.09
C ARG A 231 -18.77 2.77 -9.12
N LYS A 232 -19.39 1.66 -8.74
CA LYS A 232 -19.73 0.59 -9.70
C LYS A 232 -20.72 1.07 -10.77
N ARG A 233 -21.72 1.87 -10.38
CA ARG A 233 -22.66 2.48 -11.33
C ARG A 233 -21.98 3.44 -12.29
N GLU A 234 -21.09 4.30 -11.78
CA GLU A 234 -20.28 5.19 -12.62
C GLU A 234 -19.41 4.43 -13.62
N GLU A 235 -18.83 3.29 -13.20
CA GLU A 235 -18.06 2.42 -14.09
C GLU A 235 -18.94 1.72 -15.15
N GLU A 236 -20.16 1.32 -14.79
CA GLU A 236 -21.13 0.67 -15.68
C GLU A 236 -21.78 1.68 -16.65
N GLU A 237 -22.05 2.90 -16.21
CA GLU A 237 -22.65 3.98 -17.02
C GLU A 237 -21.69 4.64 -18.02
N GLY A 238 -20.46 4.18 -18.11
CA GLY A 238 -19.48 4.65 -19.07
C GLY A 238 -18.32 5.41 -18.46
N GLY A 239 -17.70 4.83 -17.45
CA GLY A 239 -16.47 5.33 -16.84
C GLY A 239 -15.44 5.77 -17.87
N GLN A 240 -14.59 6.72 -17.53
CA GLN A 240 -13.63 7.34 -18.45
C GLN A 240 -12.89 6.28 -19.27
N PRO A 241 -12.82 6.40 -20.59
CA PRO A 241 -12.24 5.38 -21.44
C PRO A 241 -10.76 5.16 -21.10
N SER A 242 -10.32 3.92 -21.11
CA SER A 242 -8.91 3.60 -20.90
C SER A 242 -8.03 4.34 -21.93
N MET A 243 -6.75 4.61 -21.61
CA MET A 243 -5.82 5.25 -22.55
C MET A 243 -5.80 4.56 -23.92
N ASN A 244 -5.91 3.24 -23.94
CA ASN A 244 -5.93 2.49 -25.20
C ASN A 244 -7.23 2.74 -25.97
N GLN A 245 -8.37 2.82 -25.28
CA GLN A 245 -9.66 3.18 -25.87
C GLN A 245 -9.66 4.63 -26.35
N ALA A 246 -9.14 5.56 -25.55
CA ALA A 246 -9.01 6.97 -25.93
C ALA A 246 -8.09 7.15 -27.15
N ARG A 247 -6.92 6.50 -27.18
CA ARG A 247 -6.00 6.51 -28.33
C ARG A 247 -6.61 5.86 -29.56
N LYS A 248 -7.38 4.78 -29.40
CA LYS A 248 -8.09 4.13 -30.50
C LYS A 248 -9.16 5.08 -31.07
N ALA A 249 -9.97 5.68 -30.23
CA ALA A 249 -11.00 6.64 -30.62
C ALA A 249 -10.38 7.87 -31.32
N GLU A 250 -9.25 8.39 -30.83
CA GLU A 250 -8.55 9.49 -31.47
C GLU A 250 -7.99 9.11 -32.85
N ARG A 251 -7.39 7.92 -32.99
CA ARG A 251 -6.94 7.40 -34.29
C ARG A 251 -8.09 7.23 -35.28
N GLU A 252 -9.24 6.75 -34.82
CA GLU A 252 -10.45 6.61 -35.66
C GLU A 252 -10.98 7.97 -36.09
N ARG A 253 -11.05 8.95 -35.17
CA ARG A 253 -11.42 10.35 -35.50
C ARG A 253 -10.45 10.98 -36.51
N ARG A 254 -9.15 10.75 -36.36
CA ARG A 254 -8.13 11.25 -37.29
C ARG A 254 -8.25 10.61 -38.66
N ARG A 255 -8.52 9.30 -38.75
CA ARG A 255 -8.81 8.59 -40.00
C ARG A 255 -10.08 9.09 -40.67
N ALA A 256 -11.16 9.29 -39.92
CA ALA A 256 -12.41 9.83 -40.42
C ALA A 256 -12.24 11.24 -41.01
N ARG A 257 -11.49 12.14 -40.33
CA ARG A 257 -11.15 13.47 -40.82
C ARG A 257 -10.29 13.43 -42.08
N GLY A 258 -9.36 12.45 -42.20
CA GLY A 258 -8.55 12.24 -43.38
C GLY A 258 -9.37 11.80 -44.60
N ARG A 259 -10.33 10.88 -44.40
CA ARG A 259 -11.26 10.44 -45.45
C ARG A 259 -12.17 11.61 -45.95
N ALA A 260 -12.75 12.36 -45.01
CA ALA A 260 -13.60 13.52 -45.35
C ALA A 260 -12.84 14.67 -46.08
N ARG A 261 -11.49 14.72 -45.96
CA ARG A 261 -10.67 15.68 -46.72
C ARG A 261 -10.21 15.16 -48.07
N GLY A 262 -10.19 13.84 -48.29
CA GLY A 262 -9.81 13.20 -49.54
C GLY A 262 -11.01 13.06 -50.53
N GLU A 263 -12.23 13.27 -50.07
CA GLU A 263 -13.47 13.26 -50.87
C GLU A 263 -13.89 14.65 -51.35
N LYS A 264 -13.08 15.67 -51.10
CA LYS A 264 -13.20 17.03 -51.69
C LYS A 264 -12.05 17.28 -52.65
#